data_b839f9563ba5b7f6fbd2fd8fc5cf4ec8
#
_entry.id   b839f9563ba5b7f6fbd2fd8fc5cf4ec8
#
_cell.length_a   1.000
_cell.length_b   1.000
_cell.length_c   1.000
_cell.angle_alpha   90.00
_cell.angle_beta   90.00
_cell.angle_gamma   90.00
#
_symmetry.space_group_name_H-M   'P 1'
#
loop_
_entity.id
_entity.type
_entity.pdbx_description
1 polymer ?
#
loop_
_entity_poly.entity_id
_entity_poly.type
_entity_poly.pdbx_seq_one_letter_code
_entity_poly.pdbx_strand_id
1 'polypeptide(L)' 'MQSKVRVLRKQHKLSQEELALAVGVTRQTITSIENEQYTAPLILAYKIAQYFEMSIEEVFDFTKIEEDYDGKI' A
#
# COMPACT_ATOMS: atom_id res chain seq x y z
N MET A 1 0.38 -2.85 -8.58
CA MET A 1 1.48 -2.09 -7.97
C MET A 1 2.01 -2.83 -6.77
N GLN A 2 3.31 -3.01 -6.71
CA GLN A 2 3.93 -3.72 -5.59
C GLN A 2 3.95 -2.86 -4.34
N SER A 3 3.81 -3.50 -3.18
CA SER A 3 3.83 -2.78 -1.92
C SER A 3 4.46 -3.62 -0.81
N LYS A 4 4.86 -2.95 0.26
CA LYS A 4 5.38 -3.59 1.47
C LYS A 4 4.30 -3.67 2.55
N VAL A 5 3.04 -3.47 2.20
CA VAL A 5 1.96 -3.41 3.17
C VAL A 5 1.87 -4.69 4.01
N ARG A 6 1.93 -5.85 3.36
CA ARG A 6 1.88 -7.13 4.09
C ARG A 6 3.02 -7.27 5.08
N VAL A 7 4.24 -6.96 4.63
CA VAL A 7 5.43 -7.08 5.47
C VAL A 7 5.33 -6.15 6.67
N LEU A 8 4.98 -4.88 6.42
CA LEU A 8 4.84 -3.88 7.48
C LEU A 8 3.74 -4.26 8.46
N ARG A 9 2.60 -4.72 7.92
CA ARG A 9 1.49 -5.14 8.75
C ARG A 9 1.90 -6.27 9.70
N LYS A 10 2.59 -7.27 9.18
CA LYS A 10 3.06 -8.40 9.99
C LYS A 10 4.11 -7.98 11.01
N GLN A 11 4.99 -7.07 10.65
CA GLN A 11 5.98 -6.53 11.59
C GLN A 11 5.30 -5.83 12.76
N HIS A 12 4.18 -5.17 12.51
CA HIS A 12 3.40 -4.49 13.55
C HIS A 12 2.34 -5.39 14.18
N LYS A 13 2.32 -6.68 13.80
CA LYS A 13 1.38 -7.66 14.35
C LYS A 13 -0.08 -7.25 14.16
N LEU A 14 -0.38 -6.67 13.00
CA LEU A 14 -1.74 -6.23 12.65
C LEU A 14 -2.40 -7.23 11.71
N SER A 15 -3.69 -7.48 11.92
CA SER A 15 -4.50 -8.21 10.95
C SER A 15 -4.86 -7.28 9.78
N GLN A 16 -5.30 -7.86 8.68
CA GLN A 16 -5.78 -7.06 7.54
C GLN A 16 -6.96 -6.18 7.97
N GLU A 17 -7.85 -6.72 8.79
CA GLU A 17 -9.00 -5.97 9.27
C GLU A 17 -8.61 -4.81 10.18
N GLU A 18 -7.63 -5.02 11.04
CA GLU A 18 -7.14 -3.96 11.92
C GLU A 18 -6.56 -2.80 11.13
N LEU A 19 -5.75 -3.10 10.11
CA LEU A 19 -5.20 -2.05 9.26
C LEU A 19 -6.32 -1.36 8.47
N ALA A 20 -7.27 -2.12 7.94
CA ALA A 20 -8.40 -1.56 7.20
C ALA A 20 -9.18 -0.56 8.05
N LEU A 21 -9.48 -0.93 9.29
CA LEU A 21 -10.17 -0.02 10.21
C LEU A 21 -9.35 1.23 10.48
N ALA A 22 -8.04 1.07 10.67
CA ALA A 22 -7.17 2.20 10.98
C ALA A 22 -7.12 3.24 9.85
N VAL A 23 -7.21 2.80 8.60
CA VAL A 23 -7.13 3.72 7.45
C VAL A 23 -8.48 3.95 6.78
N GLY A 24 -9.57 3.41 7.35
CA GLY A 24 -10.92 3.74 6.91
C GLY A 24 -11.40 3.05 5.64
N VAL A 25 -10.96 1.81 5.41
CA VAL A 25 -11.40 1.03 4.25
C VAL A 25 -11.85 -0.36 4.70
N THR A 26 -12.31 -1.18 3.75
CA THR A 26 -12.69 -2.55 4.05
C THR A 26 -11.47 -3.48 4.03
N ARG A 27 -11.59 -4.61 4.73
CA ARG A 27 -10.55 -5.64 4.70
C ARG A 27 -10.22 -6.07 3.27
N GLN A 28 -11.23 -6.18 2.42
CA GLN A 28 -11.05 -6.60 1.04
C GLN A 28 -10.14 -5.65 0.28
N THR A 29 -10.22 -4.36 0.56
CA THR A 29 -9.34 -3.37 -0.05
C THR A 29 -7.89 -3.65 0.32
N ILE A 30 -7.61 -3.92 1.60
CA ILE A 30 -6.26 -4.24 2.05
C ILE A 30 -5.79 -5.54 1.39
N THR A 31 -6.63 -6.57 1.36
CA THR A 31 -6.29 -7.83 0.72
C THR A 31 -5.90 -7.62 -0.75
N SER A 32 -6.68 -6.83 -1.48
CA SER A 32 -6.42 -6.57 -2.89
C SER A 32 -5.12 -5.80 -3.11
N ILE A 33 -4.81 -4.86 -2.21
CA ILE A 33 -3.55 -4.13 -2.27
C ILE A 33 -2.37 -5.08 -2.04
N GLU A 34 -2.47 -5.94 -1.03
CA GLU A 34 -1.40 -6.89 -0.71
C GLU A 34 -1.18 -7.91 -1.82
N ASN A 35 -2.23 -8.27 -2.54
CA ASN A 35 -2.15 -9.23 -3.65
C ASN A 35 -1.82 -8.55 -4.99
N GLU A 36 -1.53 -7.26 -4.97
CA GLU A 36 -1.16 -6.50 -6.16
C GLU A 36 -2.27 -6.43 -7.21
N GLN A 37 -3.53 -6.65 -6.81
CA GLN A 37 -4.68 -6.64 -7.70
C GLN A 37 -5.34 -5.27 -7.78
N TYR A 38 -4.90 -4.34 -6.96
CA TYR A 38 -5.54 -3.03 -6.85
C TYR A 38 -4.48 -1.97 -6.58
N THR A 39 -4.52 -0.90 -7.33
CA THR A 39 -3.64 0.24 -7.12
C THR A 39 -4.32 1.19 -6.14
N ALA A 40 -3.69 1.41 -5.00
CA ALA A 40 -4.27 2.27 -3.97
C ALA A 40 -4.43 3.69 -4.48
N PRO A 41 -5.60 4.32 -4.28
CA PRO A 41 -5.74 5.75 -4.55
C PRO A 41 -4.74 6.55 -3.71
N LEU A 42 -4.35 7.71 -4.21
CA LEU A 42 -3.31 8.51 -3.57
C LEU A 42 -3.60 8.76 -2.09
N ILE A 43 -4.82 9.13 -1.75
CA ILE A 43 -5.16 9.43 -0.35
C ILE A 43 -5.02 8.20 0.52
N LEU A 44 -5.45 7.04 0.03
CA LEU A 44 -5.34 5.80 0.79
C LEU A 44 -3.86 5.39 0.95
N ALA A 45 -3.07 5.52 -0.13
CA ALA A 45 -1.64 5.24 -0.06
C ALA A 45 -0.97 6.12 0.98
N TYR A 46 -1.34 7.40 1.02
CA TYR A 46 -0.82 8.34 2.01
C TYR A 46 -1.19 7.92 3.43
N LYS A 47 -2.44 7.54 3.65
CA LYS A 47 -2.90 7.13 4.99
C LYS A 47 -2.17 5.88 5.47
N ILE A 48 -1.95 4.92 4.59
CA ILE A 48 -1.22 3.69 4.93
C ILE A 48 0.22 4.03 5.29
N ALA A 49 0.88 4.85 4.47
CA ALA A 49 2.26 5.25 4.73
C ALA A 49 2.35 6.00 6.06
N GLN A 50 1.44 6.93 6.31
CA GLN A 50 1.40 7.68 7.57
C GLN A 50 1.22 6.76 8.77
N TYR A 51 0.37 5.75 8.63
CA TYR A 51 0.15 4.80 9.73
C TYR A 51 1.45 4.12 10.15
N PHE A 52 2.30 3.80 9.18
CA PHE A 52 3.58 3.16 9.43
C PHE A 52 4.73 4.16 9.58
N GLU A 53 4.43 5.46 9.60
CA GLU A 53 5.43 6.53 9.72
C GLU A 53 6.49 6.46 8.63
N MET A 54 6.04 6.22 7.40
CA MET A 54 6.91 6.09 6.23
C MET A 54 6.40 6.98 5.10
N SER A 55 7.23 7.18 4.09
CA SER A 55 6.79 7.88 2.88
C SER A 55 6.04 6.91 1.97
N ILE A 56 5.26 7.45 1.04
CA ILE A 56 4.56 6.64 0.05
C ILE A 56 5.56 5.77 -0.73
N GLU A 57 6.69 6.35 -1.13
CA GLU A 57 7.69 5.63 -1.91
C GLU A 57 8.37 4.52 -1.12
N GLU A 58 8.40 4.63 0.20
CA GLU A 58 8.94 3.57 1.04
C GLU A 58 7.99 2.38 1.16
N VAL A 59 6.70 2.63 1.06
CA VAL A 59 5.67 1.58 1.20
C VAL A 59 5.30 0.97 -0.14
N PHE A 60 5.19 1.78 -1.19
CA PHE A 60 4.75 1.35 -2.51
C PHE A 60 5.90 1.47 -3.51
N ASP A 61 6.10 0.41 -4.29
CA ASP A 61 7.19 0.35 -5.26
C ASP A 61 6.70 0.85 -6.62
N PHE A 62 7.27 1.95 -7.08
CA PHE A 62 6.92 2.55 -8.36
C PHE A 62 7.89 2.17 -9.48
N THR A 63 8.90 1.35 -9.20
CA THR A 63 9.94 1.03 -10.18
C THR A 63 9.36 0.42 -11.45
N LYS A 64 8.43 -0.50 -11.31
CA LYS A 64 7.83 -1.14 -12.47
C LYS A 64 7.01 -0.16 -13.30
N ILE A 65 6.33 0.78 -12.64
CA ILE A 65 5.56 1.80 -13.35
C ILE A 65 6.51 2.68 -14.16
N GLU A 66 7.63 3.07 -13.58
CA GLU A 66 8.64 3.88 -14.26
C GLU A 66 9.20 3.14 -15.47
N GLU A 67 9.47 1.84 -15.34
CA GLU A 67 9.96 1.01 -16.44
C GLU A 67 8.91 0.91 -17.57
N ASP A 68 7.66 0.69 -17.22
CA ASP A 68 6.56 0.52 -18.19
C ASP A 68 6.35 1.78 -19.00
N TYR A 69 6.49 2.94 -18.40
CA TYR A 69 6.30 4.21 -19.08
C TYR A 69 7.57 4.73 -19.77
N ASP A 70 8.71 4.18 -19.41
CA ASP A 70 10.01 4.53 -20.02
C ASP A 70 10.25 6.04 -20.08
N GLY A 71 9.86 6.73 -19.00
CA GLY A 71 10.09 8.17 -18.91
C GLY A 71 9.26 9.03 -19.84
N LYS A 72 8.19 8.50 -20.38
CA LYS A 72 7.34 9.22 -21.34
C LYS A 72 6.24 10.04 -20.70
N ILE A 73 6.15 10.02 -19.41
CA ILE A 73 5.15 10.79 -18.70
C ILE A 73 5.50 12.27 -18.69
#